data_fbb2223667ab225e72a7871816eb153c
#
_entry.id   fbb2223667ab225e72a7871816eb153c
#
_cell.length_a   1.000
_cell.length_b   1.000
_cell.length_c   1.000
_cell.angle_alpha   90.00
_cell.angle_beta   90.00
_cell.angle_gamma   90.00
#
_symmetry.space_group_name_H-M   'P 1'
#
loop_
_entity.id
_entity.type
_entity.pdbx_description
1 polymer ?
#
loop_
_entity_poly.entity_id
_entity_poly.type
_entity_poly.pdbx_seq_one_letter_code
_entity_poly.pdbx_strand_id
1 'polypeptide(L)'
;IKRGKIYSFAAKGGHNAEPHNQHDIGSFILAKSGHQILTDPGSGVYTRQYFTPALRYDGVACGSRGHSVPFFGTDADREAKGKHYGYQKDGKQFCARDVVFEGDTFSMDIAPAYGEAFVRKVTRTFTFGENGFTLRDEFDVDGGIPVTERLVSLTPFEIGEGVAATDLATLVYDPDLYEVTTSVGDFRPETPVYFLDLKLKEGVTAFEVRVTV
;
A
#
# COMPACT_ATOMS: atom_id res chain seq x y z
N ILE A 1 -16.44 -0.46 -0.50
CA ILE A 1 -16.48 0.30 -1.76
C ILE A 1 -17.31 1.55 -1.55
N LYS A 2 -16.74 2.72 -1.85
CA LYS A 2 -17.45 4.00 -1.92
C LYS A 2 -17.61 4.41 -3.39
N ARG A 3 -18.82 4.77 -3.81
CA ARG A 3 -19.10 5.29 -5.15
C ARG A 3 -19.63 6.71 -5.02
N GLY A 4 -18.79 7.68 -5.30
CA GLY A 4 -19.14 9.11 -5.33
C GLY A 4 -19.48 9.59 -6.75
N LYS A 5 -19.92 10.83 -6.86
CA LYS A 5 -20.17 11.47 -8.16
C LYS A 5 -18.87 11.82 -8.89
N ILE A 6 -17.81 12.13 -8.15
CA ILE A 6 -16.54 12.61 -8.69
C ILE A 6 -15.53 11.46 -8.81
N TYR A 7 -15.46 10.58 -7.80
CA TYR A 7 -14.54 9.45 -7.77
C TYR A 7 -15.20 8.21 -7.16
N SER A 8 -14.59 7.06 -7.42
CA SER A 8 -14.89 5.79 -6.78
C SER A 8 -13.66 5.26 -6.04
N PHE A 9 -13.90 4.60 -4.92
CA PHE A 9 -12.86 4.07 -4.03
C PHE A 9 -13.20 2.66 -3.61
N ALA A 10 -12.20 1.80 -3.55
CA ALA A 10 -12.30 0.47 -2.97
C ALA A 10 -11.04 0.19 -2.13
N ALA A 11 -11.18 -0.44 -0.97
CA ALA A 11 -10.06 -0.92 -0.18
C ALA A 11 -10.31 -2.37 0.26
N LYS A 12 -9.23 -3.11 0.50
CA LYS A 12 -9.26 -4.51 0.89
C LYS A 12 -9.00 -4.66 2.40
N GLY A 13 -9.94 -5.29 3.08
CA GLY A 13 -9.75 -5.92 4.39
C GLY A 13 -9.69 -7.45 4.24
N GLY A 14 -10.20 -8.20 5.23
CA GLY A 14 -10.25 -9.67 5.19
C GLY A 14 -8.94 -10.32 5.58
N HIS A 15 -8.53 -11.39 4.90
CA HIS A 15 -7.34 -12.17 5.24
C HIS A 15 -6.55 -12.63 4.01
N ASN A 16 -5.28 -13.01 4.22
CA ASN A 16 -4.36 -13.44 3.17
C ASN A 16 -4.42 -14.97 2.91
N ALA A 17 -5.63 -15.53 2.74
CA ALA A 17 -5.84 -16.94 2.37
C ALA A 17 -7.08 -17.15 1.48
N GLU A 18 -7.46 -16.13 0.72
CA GLU A 18 -8.51 -16.26 -0.29
C GLU A 18 -7.98 -17.00 -1.53
N PRO A 19 -8.84 -17.67 -2.29
CA PRO A 19 -8.46 -18.16 -3.61
C PRO A 19 -7.90 -17.01 -4.47
N HIS A 20 -6.79 -17.26 -5.15
CA HIS A 20 -6.07 -16.25 -5.94
C HIS A 20 -5.56 -15.04 -5.13
N ASN A 21 -5.33 -15.22 -3.84
CA ASN A 21 -4.90 -14.18 -2.93
C ASN A 21 -3.63 -13.45 -3.36
N GLN A 22 -3.53 -12.19 -2.94
CA GLN A 22 -2.34 -11.35 -2.98
C GLN A 22 -2.07 -10.85 -1.55
N HIS A 23 -0.84 -10.43 -1.27
CA HIS A 23 -0.48 -9.84 0.04
C HIS A 23 -0.76 -8.33 0.03
N ASP A 24 -2.04 -7.98 0.07
CA ASP A 24 -2.55 -6.64 -0.24
C ASP A 24 -3.60 -6.13 0.78
N ILE A 25 -3.63 -6.69 2.00
CA ILE A 25 -4.52 -6.21 3.07
C ILE A 25 -4.23 -4.75 3.39
N GLY A 26 -5.25 -3.90 3.27
CA GLY A 26 -5.14 -2.45 3.40
C GLY A 26 -4.89 -1.72 2.09
N SER A 27 -4.59 -2.42 1.00
CA SER A 27 -4.47 -1.81 -0.33
C SER A 27 -5.80 -1.24 -0.82
N PHE A 28 -5.72 -0.29 -1.73
CA PHE A 28 -6.89 0.42 -2.23
C PHE A 28 -6.76 0.80 -3.71
N ILE A 29 -7.91 1.09 -4.30
CA ILE A 29 -8.04 1.61 -5.66
C ILE A 29 -8.81 2.92 -5.61
N LEU A 30 -8.28 3.96 -6.27
CA LEU A 30 -8.94 5.22 -6.55
C LEU A 30 -9.19 5.32 -8.06
N ALA A 31 -10.43 5.59 -8.45
CA ALA A 31 -10.79 5.73 -9.86
C ALA A 31 -11.67 6.97 -10.10
N LYS A 32 -11.50 7.61 -11.27
CA LYS A 32 -12.28 8.73 -11.73
C LYS A 32 -12.62 8.55 -13.22
N SER A 33 -13.88 8.74 -13.59
CA SER A 33 -14.35 8.66 -14.99
C SER A 33 -13.94 7.35 -15.70
N GLY A 34 -13.92 6.21 -14.95
CA GLY A 34 -13.53 4.91 -15.50
C GLY A 34 -12.03 4.64 -15.57
N HIS A 35 -11.18 5.60 -15.18
CA HIS A 35 -9.72 5.45 -15.11
C HIS A 35 -9.26 5.18 -13.69
N GLN A 36 -8.42 4.18 -13.49
CA GLN A 36 -7.74 3.95 -12.21
C GLN A 36 -6.57 4.95 -12.09
N ILE A 37 -6.50 5.64 -10.96
CA ILE A 37 -5.48 6.66 -10.65
C ILE A 37 -4.44 6.05 -9.73
N LEU A 38 -4.87 5.74 -8.48
CA LEU A 38 -4.11 4.87 -7.59
C LEU A 38 -4.72 3.48 -7.72
N THR A 39 -3.89 2.47 -7.90
CA THR A 39 -4.36 1.19 -8.42
C THR A 39 -3.85 0.00 -7.61
N ASP A 40 -4.53 -1.11 -7.80
CA ASP A 40 -4.01 -2.44 -7.56
C ASP A 40 -3.58 -3.02 -8.93
N PRO A 41 -2.38 -3.56 -9.10
CA PRO A 41 -1.93 -4.07 -10.40
C PRO A 41 -2.74 -5.27 -10.90
N GLY A 42 -3.47 -5.95 -9.99
CA GLY A 42 -4.25 -7.13 -10.34
C GLY A 42 -3.41 -8.38 -10.61
N SER A 43 -3.91 -9.30 -11.43
CA SER A 43 -3.19 -10.55 -11.72
C SER A 43 -1.97 -10.31 -12.61
N GLY A 44 -0.84 -10.91 -12.25
CA GLY A 44 0.37 -10.94 -13.07
C GLY A 44 0.25 -11.86 -14.29
N VAL A 45 1.37 -12.03 -14.98
CA VAL A 45 1.49 -13.04 -16.06
C VAL A 45 1.47 -14.43 -15.43
N TYR A 46 0.63 -15.31 -15.95
CA TYR A 46 0.47 -16.68 -15.47
C TYR A 46 1.67 -17.55 -15.93
N THR A 47 2.69 -17.55 -15.11
CA THR A 47 3.90 -18.35 -15.28
C THR A 47 3.91 -19.51 -14.27
N ARG A 48 4.85 -20.43 -14.43
CA ARG A 48 5.09 -21.47 -13.42
C ARG A 48 5.40 -20.87 -12.03
N GLN A 49 6.16 -19.78 -11.98
CA GLN A 49 6.47 -19.06 -10.75
C GLN A 49 5.20 -18.53 -10.06
N TYR A 50 4.28 -17.94 -10.83
CA TYR A 50 3.01 -17.40 -10.33
C TYR A 50 2.18 -18.47 -9.58
N PHE A 51 2.24 -19.73 -10.01
CA PHE A 51 1.50 -20.85 -9.40
C PHE A 51 2.32 -21.67 -8.40
N THR A 52 3.60 -21.34 -8.18
CA THR A 52 4.44 -22.02 -7.20
C THR A 52 4.32 -21.30 -5.85
N PRO A 53 3.75 -21.93 -4.79
CA PRO A 53 3.49 -21.24 -3.51
C PRO A 53 4.73 -20.55 -2.92
N ALA A 54 5.90 -21.17 -2.98
CA ALA A 54 7.14 -20.61 -2.43
C ALA A 54 7.69 -19.40 -3.22
N LEU A 55 7.19 -19.16 -4.45
CA LEU A 55 7.68 -18.11 -5.35
C LEU A 55 6.61 -17.08 -5.72
N ARG A 56 5.35 -17.40 -5.47
CA ARG A 56 4.20 -16.58 -5.87
C ARG A 56 4.30 -15.14 -5.40
N TYR A 57 4.70 -14.95 -4.16
CA TYR A 57 4.75 -13.65 -3.50
C TYR A 57 6.08 -12.91 -3.66
N ASP A 58 7.01 -13.45 -4.45
CA ASP A 58 8.26 -12.77 -4.82
C ASP A 58 8.03 -11.69 -5.89
N GLY A 59 6.98 -11.85 -6.69
CA GLY A 59 6.63 -10.93 -7.77
C GLY A 59 5.81 -9.74 -7.33
N VAL A 60 5.86 -8.66 -8.11
CA VAL A 60 5.06 -7.44 -7.91
C VAL A 60 3.56 -7.71 -7.90
N ALA A 61 3.09 -8.65 -8.74
CA ALA A 61 1.67 -8.94 -8.87
C ALA A 61 1.01 -9.54 -7.61
N CYS A 62 1.76 -10.29 -6.80
CA CYS A 62 1.16 -11.00 -5.66
C CYS A 62 1.75 -10.59 -4.31
N GLY A 63 2.99 -10.10 -4.28
CA GLY A 63 3.67 -9.70 -3.06
C GLY A 63 3.32 -8.28 -2.63
N SER A 64 3.39 -7.98 -1.33
CA SER A 64 3.05 -6.67 -0.75
C SER A 64 3.74 -5.49 -1.42
N ARG A 65 4.95 -5.70 -1.95
CA ARG A 65 5.72 -4.64 -2.62
C ARG A 65 5.09 -4.13 -3.93
N GLY A 66 4.06 -4.79 -4.44
CA GLY A 66 3.30 -4.36 -5.61
C GLY A 66 2.01 -3.62 -5.29
N HIS A 67 1.71 -3.41 -4.02
CA HIS A 67 0.43 -2.88 -3.57
C HIS A 67 0.60 -1.60 -2.74
N SER A 68 -0.48 -0.81 -2.63
CA SER A 68 -0.50 0.41 -1.82
C SER A 68 -0.67 0.07 -0.33
N VAL A 69 0.41 -0.48 0.24
CA VAL A 69 0.51 -0.89 1.65
C VAL A 69 1.89 -0.54 2.21
N PRO A 70 2.02 -0.30 3.52
CA PRO A 70 3.32 -0.11 4.14
C PRO A 70 4.17 -1.38 4.11
N PHE A 71 5.47 -1.22 4.17
CA PHE A 71 6.41 -2.28 4.46
C PHE A 71 7.50 -1.82 5.42
N PHE A 72 8.13 -2.81 6.09
CA PHE A 72 9.02 -2.57 7.22
C PHE A 72 10.42 -3.12 6.94
N GLY A 73 11.43 -2.47 7.51
CA GLY A 73 12.82 -2.87 7.34
C GLY A 73 13.42 -2.44 5.99
N THR A 74 14.67 -2.80 5.80
CA THR A 74 15.49 -2.48 4.62
C THR A 74 15.71 -3.70 3.74
N ASP A 75 16.28 -3.50 2.55
CA ASP A 75 16.71 -4.63 1.70
C ASP A 75 17.83 -5.43 2.38
N ALA A 76 18.74 -4.79 3.14
CA ALA A 76 19.73 -5.49 3.94
C ALA A 76 19.09 -6.37 5.03
N ASP A 77 17.98 -5.94 5.65
CA ASP A 77 17.20 -6.79 6.54
C ASP A 77 16.63 -8.02 5.84
N ARG A 78 16.13 -7.84 4.60
CA ARG A 78 15.58 -8.94 3.80
C ARG A 78 16.65 -9.94 3.36
N GLU A 79 17.85 -9.46 3.03
CA GLU A 79 19.01 -10.33 2.76
C GLU A 79 19.41 -11.14 4.01
N ALA A 80 19.42 -10.50 5.18
CA ALA A 80 19.87 -11.14 6.42
C ALA A 80 18.81 -12.04 7.09
N LYS A 81 17.53 -11.64 7.04
CA LYS A 81 16.43 -12.25 7.81
C LYS A 81 15.42 -13.02 6.94
N GLY A 82 15.55 -12.92 5.62
CA GLY A 82 14.69 -13.59 4.65
C GLY A 82 13.89 -12.60 3.77
N LYS A 83 13.73 -12.95 2.51
CA LYS A 83 13.18 -12.09 1.43
C LYS A 83 11.80 -11.49 1.69
N HIS A 84 11.03 -12.08 2.60
CA HIS A 84 9.69 -11.60 2.97
C HIS A 84 9.65 -10.86 4.32
N TYR A 85 10.81 -10.57 4.91
CA TYR A 85 10.87 -9.81 6.16
C TYR A 85 10.23 -8.42 5.98
N GLY A 86 9.28 -8.09 6.89
CA GLY A 86 8.55 -6.83 6.87
C GLY A 86 7.47 -6.70 5.79
N TYR A 87 7.18 -7.78 5.05
CA TYR A 87 6.04 -7.88 4.13
C TYR A 87 4.90 -8.70 4.73
N GLN A 88 3.70 -8.56 4.20
CA GLN A 88 2.54 -9.38 4.60
C GLN A 88 2.77 -10.86 4.28
N LYS A 89 2.11 -11.73 5.03
CA LYS A 89 2.27 -13.18 4.98
C LYS A 89 1.00 -13.89 4.51
N ASP A 90 1.18 -15.12 4.02
CA ASP A 90 0.10 -16.01 3.57
C ASP A 90 -0.55 -16.75 4.74
N GLY A 91 -1.88 -16.80 4.77
CA GLY A 91 -2.64 -17.53 5.77
C GLY A 91 -3.83 -16.76 6.36
N LYS A 92 -4.83 -17.47 6.86
CA LYS A 92 -6.06 -16.86 7.46
C LYS A 92 -5.79 -16.02 8.71
N GLN A 93 -4.75 -16.35 9.47
CA GLN A 93 -4.33 -15.59 10.64
C GLN A 93 -3.76 -14.21 10.28
N PHE A 94 -3.31 -14.03 9.04
CA PHE A 94 -2.79 -12.77 8.52
C PHE A 94 -3.94 -11.99 7.88
N CYS A 95 -4.49 -11.06 8.65
CA CYS A 95 -5.77 -10.44 8.33
C CYS A 95 -5.84 -8.98 8.81
N ALA A 96 -6.83 -8.24 8.31
CA ALA A 96 -7.24 -7.00 8.95
C ALA A 96 -8.08 -7.29 10.19
N ARG A 97 -7.96 -6.43 11.21
CA ARG A 97 -8.81 -6.40 12.42
C ARG A 97 -9.43 -5.02 12.60
N ASP A 98 -10.40 -4.96 13.50
CA ASP A 98 -11.06 -3.71 13.87
C ASP A 98 -11.54 -2.90 12.66
N VAL A 99 -12.10 -3.61 11.66
CA VAL A 99 -12.58 -3.01 10.42
C VAL A 99 -13.87 -2.26 10.68
N VAL A 100 -13.82 -0.93 10.58
CA VAL A 100 -14.94 -0.02 10.88
C VAL A 100 -15.18 0.93 9.72
N PHE A 101 -16.45 1.12 9.37
CA PHE A 101 -16.89 2.18 8.46
C PHE A 101 -17.96 3.01 9.17
N GLU A 102 -17.62 4.24 9.54
CA GLU A 102 -18.50 5.14 10.26
C GLU A 102 -18.46 6.56 9.64
N GLY A 103 -19.61 7.07 9.26
CA GLY A 103 -19.71 8.34 8.57
C GLY A 103 -18.91 8.36 7.27
N ASP A 104 -17.96 9.28 7.16
CA ASP A 104 -17.03 9.41 6.04
C ASP A 104 -15.64 8.79 6.33
N THR A 105 -15.54 7.92 7.35
CA THR A 105 -14.29 7.32 7.76
C THR A 105 -14.34 5.80 7.62
N PHE A 106 -13.31 5.21 7.00
CA PHE A 106 -13.07 3.77 6.96
C PHE A 106 -11.72 3.47 7.59
N SER A 107 -11.69 2.63 8.60
CA SER A 107 -10.46 2.29 9.32
C SER A 107 -10.31 0.79 9.57
N MET A 108 -9.07 0.35 9.75
CA MET A 108 -8.73 -1.02 10.10
C MET A 108 -7.34 -1.11 10.74
N ASP A 109 -7.08 -2.12 11.54
CA ASP A 109 -5.74 -2.53 11.95
C ASP A 109 -5.22 -3.58 10.97
N ILE A 110 -4.12 -3.27 10.29
CA ILE A 110 -3.48 -4.16 9.31
C ILE A 110 -2.19 -4.82 9.83
N ALA A 111 -1.76 -4.54 11.06
CA ALA A 111 -0.56 -5.14 11.65
C ALA A 111 -0.58 -6.67 11.62
N PRO A 112 -1.72 -7.35 11.92
CA PRO A 112 -1.75 -8.82 11.88
C PRO A 112 -1.44 -9.43 10.52
N ALA A 113 -1.62 -8.68 9.41
CA ALA A 113 -1.29 -9.16 8.07
C ALA A 113 0.22 -9.42 7.89
N TYR A 114 1.08 -8.76 8.67
CA TYR A 114 2.53 -8.89 8.61
C TYR A 114 3.05 -10.06 9.44
N GLY A 115 2.38 -10.40 10.56
CA GLY A 115 2.80 -11.48 11.45
C GLY A 115 4.22 -11.31 12.02
N GLU A 116 4.68 -10.08 12.17
CA GLU A 116 5.97 -9.71 12.73
C GLU A 116 5.77 -9.18 14.16
N ALA A 117 6.53 -9.71 15.12
CA ALA A 117 6.39 -9.30 16.52
C ALA A 117 6.72 -7.82 16.76
N PHE A 118 7.55 -7.24 15.91
CA PHE A 118 7.93 -5.83 15.97
C PHE A 118 6.86 -4.89 15.37
N VAL A 119 5.85 -5.40 14.67
CA VAL A 119 4.70 -4.63 14.15
C VAL A 119 3.51 -4.91 15.06
N ARG A 120 3.32 -4.09 16.10
CA ARG A 120 2.28 -4.31 17.10
C ARG A 120 0.92 -3.79 16.65
N LYS A 121 0.90 -2.63 15.99
CA LYS A 121 -0.31 -2.02 15.46
C LYS A 121 -0.02 -1.15 14.24
N VAL A 122 -0.91 -1.19 13.26
CA VAL A 122 -0.95 -0.28 12.11
C VAL A 122 -2.40 0.10 11.88
N THR A 123 -2.80 1.25 12.41
CA THR A 123 -4.16 1.77 12.21
C THR A 123 -4.20 2.54 10.91
N ARG A 124 -4.75 1.94 9.86
CA ARG A 124 -4.98 2.57 8.56
C ARG A 124 -6.35 3.21 8.51
N THR A 125 -6.41 4.50 8.18
CA THR A 125 -7.64 5.28 8.15
C THR A 125 -7.77 6.04 6.84
N PHE A 126 -8.92 5.91 6.19
CA PHE A 126 -9.33 6.71 5.04
C PHE A 126 -10.47 7.64 5.46
N THR A 127 -10.25 8.94 5.35
CA THR A 127 -11.29 9.97 5.59
C THR A 127 -11.70 10.58 4.26
N PHE A 128 -12.95 10.36 3.86
CA PHE A 128 -13.45 10.72 2.54
C PHE A 128 -14.01 12.14 2.51
N GLY A 129 -13.57 12.92 1.53
CA GLY A 129 -14.10 14.24 1.18
C GLY A 129 -14.83 14.23 -0.15
N GLU A 130 -15.28 15.41 -0.59
CA GLU A 130 -16.00 15.58 -1.87
C GLU A 130 -15.11 15.25 -3.07
N ASN A 131 -13.88 15.74 -3.08
CA ASN A 131 -12.95 15.67 -4.21
C ASN A 131 -11.76 14.72 -3.96
N GLY A 132 -11.86 13.82 -3.00
CA GLY A 132 -10.77 12.91 -2.67
C GLY A 132 -10.85 12.38 -1.24
N PHE A 133 -9.72 12.00 -0.69
CA PHE A 133 -9.63 11.47 0.67
C PHE A 133 -8.28 11.79 1.31
N THR A 134 -8.21 11.65 2.63
CA THR A 134 -6.95 11.57 3.39
C THR A 134 -6.71 10.11 3.76
N LEU A 135 -5.51 9.60 3.49
CA LEU A 135 -4.99 8.35 4.04
C LEU A 135 -4.06 8.71 5.19
N ARG A 136 -4.33 8.12 6.35
CA ARG A 136 -3.49 8.21 7.53
C ARG A 136 -3.22 6.82 8.08
N ASP A 137 -1.94 6.52 8.33
CA ASP A 137 -1.51 5.33 9.05
C ASP A 137 -0.79 5.73 10.34
N GLU A 138 -1.16 5.10 11.43
CA GLU A 138 -0.49 5.25 12.73
C GLU A 138 0.21 3.95 13.07
N PHE A 139 1.51 4.04 13.38
CA PHE A 139 2.38 2.89 13.57
C PHE A 139 2.79 2.72 15.03
N ASP A 140 2.53 1.55 15.60
CA ASP A 140 3.20 1.04 16.80
C ASP A 140 4.14 -0.09 16.36
N VAL A 141 5.39 0.30 16.10
CA VAL A 141 6.48 -0.56 15.58
C VAL A 141 7.68 -0.38 16.47
N ASP A 142 8.47 -1.44 16.67
CA ASP A 142 9.70 -1.35 17.47
C ASP A 142 10.65 -0.30 16.91
N GLY A 143 11.26 0.48 17.82
CA GLY A 143 12.16 1.57 17.44
C GLY A 143 13.33 1.10 16.57
N GLY A 144 13.68 1.93 15.58
CA GLY A 144 14.76 1.65 14.64
C GLY A 144 14.40 0.76 13.46
N ILE A 145 13.17 0.24 13.38
CA ILE A 145 12.70 -0.45 12.17
C ILE A 145 12.17 0.59 11.17
N PRO A 146 12.79 0.76 10.00
CA PRO A 146 12.29 1.68 8.98
C PRO A 146 10.90 1.30 8.49
N VAL A 147 10.06 2.31 8.28
CA VAL A 147 8.71 2.17 7.71
C VAL A 147 8.68 2.91 6.39
N THR A 148 8.16 2.27 5.35
CA THR A 148 7.95 2.90 4.04
C THR A 148 6.50 2.68 3.62
N GLU A 149 5.79 3.78 3.37
CA GLU A 149 4.51 3.73 2.68
C GLU A 149 4.72 3.73 1.18
N ARG A 150 4.02 2.82 0.51
CA ARG A 150 4.00 2.74 -0.95
C ARG A 150 2.64 3.09 -1.49
N LEU A 151 2.62 3.91 -2.54
CA LEU A 151 1.44 4.16 -3.37
C LEU A 151 1.74 3.70 -4.79
N VAL A 152 0.74 3.12 -5.44
CA VAL A 152 0.87 2.46 -6.74
C VAL A 152 -0.03 3.15 -7.76
N SER A 153 0.52 3.44 -8.96
CA SER A 153 -0.21 4.06 -10.08
C SER A 153 0.12 3.34 -11.40
N LEU A 154 -0.75 3.51 -12.39
CA LEU A 154 -0.48 3.12 -13.80
C LEU A 154 0.18 4.24 -14.61
N THR A 155 0.28 5.45 -14.04
CA THR A 155 0.95 6.60 -14.65
C THR A 155 2.10 7.08 -13.75
N PRO A 156 3.17 7.66 -14.32
CA PRO A 156 4.28 8.18 -13.55
C PRO A 156 3.84 9.22 -12.51
N PHE A 157 4.55 9.28 -11.39
CA PHE A 157 4.43 10.37 -10.43
C PHE A 157 5.41 11.50 -10.78
N GLU A 158 4.88 12.72 -10.88
CA GLU A 158 5.67 13.94 -10.92
C GLU A 158 5.85 14.46 -9.49
N ILE A 159 7.10 14.65 -9.06
CA ILE A 159 7.43 14.99 -7.69
C ILE A 159 7.82 16.48 -7.59
N GLY A 160 7.16 17.18 -6.64
CA GLY A 160 7.52 18.51 -6.17
C GLY A 160 7.73 18.53 -4.65
N GLU A 161 7.98 19.71 -4.09
CA GLU A 161 8.13 19.87 -2.65
C GLU A 161 6.79 19.69 -1.95
N GLY A 162 6.65 18.60 -1.16
CA GLY A 162 5.42 18.25 -0.45
C GLY A 162 4.27 17.80 -1.35
N VAL A 163 4.53 17.53 -2.61
CA VAL A 163 3.51 17.12 -3.57
C VAL A 163 4.02 16.04 -4.52
N ALA A 164 3.16 15.07 -4.80
CA ALA A 164 3.30 14.13 -5.91
C ALA A 164 2.04 14.18 -6.76
N ALA A 165 2.16 14.20 -8.08
CA ALA A 165 1.01 14.28 -8.97
C ALA A 165 1.07 13.17 -10.02
N THR A 166 -0.12 12.72 -10.42
CA THR A 166 -0.36 12.00 -11.66
C THR A 166 -1.18 12.90 -12.58
N ASP A 167 -1.49 12.46 -13.78
CA ASP A 167 -2.37 13.17 -14.72
C ASP A 167 -3.80 13.43 -14.18
N LEU A 168 -4.26 12.70 -13.17
CA LEU A 168 -5.63 12.76 -12.66
C LEU A 168 -5.76 13.00 -11.16
N ALA A 169 -4.66 13.03 -10.40
CA ALA A 169 -4.69 13.27 -8.97
C ALA A 169 -3.44 14.00 -8.46
N THR A 170 -3.64 14.75 -7.40
CA THR A 170 -2.58 15.41 -6.63
C THR A 170 -2.55 14.82 -5.21
N LEU A 171 -1.37 14.44 -4.77
CA LEU A 171 -1.07 13.90 -3.44
C LEU A 171 -0.24 14.93 -2.69
N VAL A 172 -0.73 15.39 -1.54
CA VAL A 172 -0.04 16.40 -0.71
C VAL A 172 0.37 15.75 0.60
N TYR A 173 1.63 15.91 0.96
CA TYR A 173 2.26 15.37 2.17
C TYR A 173 3.22 16.40 2.78
N ASP A 174 3.60 16.20 4.03
CA ASP A 174 4.62 17.04 4.69
C ASP A 174 6.03 16.58 4.26
N PRO A 175 6.80 17.38 3.51
CA PRO A 175 8.14 16.99 3.02
C PRO A 175 9.17 16.83 4.15
N ASP A 176 8.92 17.41 5.32
CA ASP A 176 9.82 17.28 6.46
C ASP A 176 9.74 15.91 7.15
N LEU A 177 8.67 15.13 6.90
CA LEU A 177 8.45 13.85 7.56
C LEU A 177 8.95 12.64 6.76
N TYR A 178 9.20 12.77 5.46
CA TYR A 178 9.48 11.62 4.58
C TYR A 178 10.74 11.82 3.72
N GLU A 179 11.39 10.70 3.41
CA GLU A 179 12.28 10.55 2.25
C GLU A 179 11.45 9.99 1.11
N VAL A 180 11.36 10.74 -0.01
CA VAL A 180 10.45 10.39 -1.12
C VAL A 180 11.25 9.88 -2.31
N THR A 181 10.84 8.74 -2.85
CA THR A 181 11.43 8.15 -4.06
C THR A 181 10.36 7.60 -4.99
N THR A 182 10.67 7.53 -6.28
CA THR A 182 9.83 6.87 -7.28
C THR A 182 10.59 5.76 -7.96
N SER A 183 9.87 4.73 -8.37
CA SER A 183 10.44 3.63 -9.15
C SER A 183 9.40 3.01 -10.07
N VAL A 184 9.85 2.15 -10.99
CA VAL A 184 8.98 1.39 -11.89
C VAL A 184 9.02 -0.06 -11.49
N GLY A 185 7.86 -0.67 -11.36
CA GLY A 185 7.71 -2.08 -11.02
C GLY A 185 7.73 -2.97 -12.27
N ASP A 186 8.47 -4.07 -12.17
CA ASP A 186 8.45 -5.13 -13.19
C ASP A 186 7.18 -5.98 -13.01
N PHE A 187 6.08 -5.52 -13.63
CA PHE A 187 4.77 -6.17 -13.52
C PHE A 187 4.41 -6.94 -14.80
N ARG A 188 4.26 -6.22 -15.90
CA ARG A 188 4.03 -6.74 -17.25
C ARG A 188 4.80 -5.90 -18.26
N PRO A 189 5.38 -6.50 -19.32
CA PRO A 189 6.18 -5.76 -20.29
C PRO A 189 5.48 -4.55 -20.91
N GLU A 190 4.14 -4.64 -21.10
CA GLU A 190 3.34 -3.63 -21.80
C GLU A 190 2.52 -2.75 -20.84
N THR A 191 2.57 -3.02 -19.52
CA THR A 191 1.80 -2.28 -18.52
C THR A 191 2.68 -2.05 -17.30
N PRO A 192 3.56 -1.05 -17.34
CA PRO A 192 4.38 -0.72 -16.18
C PRO A 192 3.48 -0.25 -15.03
N VAL A 193 3.93 -0.50 -13.80
CA VAL A 193 3.37 0.12 -12.59
C VAL A 193 4.41 1.05 -12.00
N TYR A 194 3.96 2.17 -11.49
CA TYR A 194 4.81 3.21 -10.91
C TYR A 194 4.59 3.24 -9.41
N PHE A 195 5.68 3.30 -8.67
CA PHE A 195 5.69 3.35 -7.23
C PHE A 195 6.12 4.73 -6.75
N LEU A 196 5.39 5.24 -5.77
CA LEU A 196 5.76 6.35 -4.93
C LEU A 196 6.00 5.79 -3.53
N ASP A 197 7.23 5.85 -3.06
CA ASP A 197 7.64 5.41 -1.74
C ASP A 197 7.93 6.63 -0.86
N LEU A 198 7.24 6.70 0.28
CA LEU A 198 7.44 7.71 1.32
C LEU A 198 7.97 6.99 2.56
N LYS A 199 9.30 7.00 2.72
CA LYS A 199 9.97 6.42 3.88
C LYS A 199 9.92 7.41 5.04
N LEU A 200 9.38 6.97 6.17
CA LEU A 200 9.31 7.79 7.37
C LEU A 200 10.71 8.10 7.91
N LYS A 201 10.95 9.39 8.23
CA LYS A 201 12.17 9.82 8.91
C LYS A 201 12.17 9.35 10.37
N GLU A 202 13.34 9.34 10.99
CA GLU A 202 13.50 8.91 12.38
C GLU A 202 12.58 9.68 13.33
N GLY A 203 11.91 8.97 14.22
CA GLY A 203 10.97 9.53 15.20
C GLY A 203 9.56 9.79 14.66
N VAL A 204 9.33 9.64 13.36
CA VAL A 204 7.99 9.75 12.78
C VAL A 204 7.23 8.43 12.97
N THR A 205 6.06 8.50 13.58
CA THR A 205 5.22 7.32 13.91
C THR A 205 3.87 7.32 13.20
N ALA A 206 3.65 8.29 12.31
CA ALA A 206 2.45 8.35 11.49
C ALA A 206 2.78 8.80 10.06
N PHE A 207 2.03 8.24 9.13
CA PHE A 207 2.00 8.66 7.74
C PHE A 207 0.68 9.38 7.46
N GLU A 208 0.72 10.44 6.67
CA GLU A 208 -0.47 11.10 6.17
C GLU A 208 -0.26 11.65 4.76
N VAL A 209 -1.21 11.38 3.89
CA VAL A 209 -1.28 11.98 2.55
C VAL A 209 -2.74 12.37 2.24
N ARG A 210 -2.91 13.58 1.71
CA ARG A 210 -4.19 14.03 1.16
C ARG A 210 -4.19 13.86 -0.35
N VAL A 211 -5.12 13.09 -0.85
CA VAL A 211 -5.33 12.81 -2.27
C VAL A 211 -6.52 13.60 -2.78
N THR A 212 -6.35 14.35 -3.86
CA THR A 212 -7.39 15.13 -4.54
C THR A 212 -7.44 14.75 -6.03
N VAL A 213 -8.63 14.61 -6.60
CA VAL A 213 -8.89 14.22 -8.00
C VAL A 213 -9.64 15.27 -8.79
#